data_4860619edbafeef5a54c73dda27a2f01
#
_entry.id   4860619edbafeef5a54c73dda27a2f01
#
_cell.length_a   1.000
_cell.length_b   1.000
_cell.length_c   1.000
_cell.angle_alpha   90.00
_cell.angle_beta   90.00
_cell.angle_gamma   90.00
#
_symmetry.space_group_name_H-M   'P 1'
#
loop_
_entity.id
_entity.type
_entity.pdbx_description
1 polymer ?
#
loop_
_entity_poly.entity_id
_entity_poly.type
_entity_poly.pdbx_seq_one_letter_code
_entity_poly.pdbx_strand_id
1 'polypeptide(L)'
;MKDRRQLYNDFLKAFPVESLKNMTLEQYTDLKKDNSFCYWIEAKTSELGSIWGGCSYKFGVYEYQKRPKINDSRVISDEKYAWYSKYHKVTVQEAYDVVREAIIKIALYAQQGKWNEIEEISELGHSYKWKIAFMYSSELLVPIYKKEMLEQLALHFGMDNPAAKTM
;
A
#
# COMPACT_ATOMS: atom_id res chain seq x y z
N MET A 1 13.72 7.37 -20.15
CA MET A 1 12.41 7.29 -19.43
C MET A 1 11.87 5.90 -19.65
N LYS A 2 11.70 5.08 -18.60
CA LYS A 2 11.07 3.77 -18.77
C LYS A 2 9.62 3.98 -19.21
N ASP A 3 9.15 3.16 -20.13
CA ASP A 3 7.75 3.16 -20.50
C ASP A 3 6.90 2.84 -19.25
N ARG A 4 6.00 3.75 -18.88
CA ARG A 4 5.12 3.59 -17.71
C ARG A 4 4.29 2.31 -17.78
N ARG A 5 3.83 1.96 -18.97
CA ARG A 5 3.07 0.74 -19.22
C ARG A 5 3.92 -0.51 -19.00
N GLN A 6 5.18 -0.47 -19.43
CA GLN A 6 6.14 -1.55 -19.18
C GLN A 6 6.39 -1.70 -17.67
N LEU A 7 6.59 -0.60 -16.95
CA LEU A 7 6.80 -0.62 -15.50
C LEU A 7 5.60 -1.21 -14.74
N TYR A 8 4.37 -0.84 -15.16
CA TYR A 8 3.13 -1.40 -14.63
C TYR A 8 3.06 -2.92 -14.85
N ASN A 9 3.32 -3.37 -16.07
CA ASN A 9 3.33 -4.79 -16.41
C ASN A 9 4.42 -5.58 -15.67
N ASP A 10 5.60 -4.98 -15.48
CA ASP A 10 6.70 -5.59 -14.74
C ASP A 10 6.31 -5.82 -13.26
N PHE A 11 5.56 -4.89 -12.66
CA PHE A 11 5.02 -5.08 -11.33
C PHE A 11 4.04 -6.26 -11.27
N LEU A 12 3.07 -6.32 -12.19
CA LEU A 12 2.07 -7.41 -12.21
C LEU A 12 2.71 -8.78 -12.45
N LYS A 13 3.81 -8.84 -13.22
CA LYS A 13 4.60 -10.07 -13.39
C LYS A 13 5.36 -10.45 -12.12
N ALA A 14 5.89 -9.48 -11.39
CA ALA A 14 6.62 -9.73 -10.14
C ALA A 14 5.68 -10.17 -9.01
N PHE A 15 4.46 -9.64 -8.98
CA PHE A 15 3.45 -9.89 -7.93
C PHE A 15 2.07 -10.17 -8.55
N PRO A 16 1.90 -11.28 -9.26
CA PRO A 16 0.57 -11.67 -9.74
C PRO A 16 -0.35 -11.94 -8.54
N VAL A 17 -1.64 -11.62 -8.67
CA VAL A 17 -2.62 -11.71 -7.57
C VAL A 17 -2.64 -13.11 -6.94
N GLU A 18 -2.53 -14.14 -7.77
CA GLU A 18 -2.55 -15.54 -7.35
C GLU A 18 -1.37 -15.90 -6.45
N SER A 19 -0.24 -15.20 -6.58
CA SER A 19 0.97 -15.45 -5.78
C SER A 19 0.97 -14.73 -4.43
N LEU A 20 0.11 -13.72 -4.24
CA LEU A 20 0.10 -12.90 -3.02
C LEU A 20 -0.15 -13.73 -1.75
N LYS A 21 -0.95 -14.80 -1.86
CA LYS A 21 -1.22 -15.71 -0.75
C LYS A 21 0.03 -16.44 -0.23
N ASN A 22 1.03 -16.61 -1.10
CA ASN A 22 2.29 -17.30 -0.79
C ASN A 22 3.44 -16.31 -0.54
N MET A 23 3.18 -15.00 -0.61
CA MET A 23 4.20 -13.97 -0.37
C MET A 23 4.71 -14.08 1.07
N THR A 24 6.02 -14.21 1.26
CA THR A 24 6.65 -14.26 2.58
C THR A 24 6.86 -12.88 3.16
N LEU A 25 7.14 -12.80 4.47
CA LEU A 25 7.47 -11.54 5.13
C LEU A 25 8.70 -10.87 4.49
N GLU A 26 9.73 -11.63 4.13
CA GLU A 26 10.93 -11.12 3.46
C GLU A 26 10.63 -10.62 2.04
N GLN A 27 9.74 -11.29 1.31
CA GLN A 27 9.27 -10.79 0.01
C GLN A 27 8.43 -9.53 0.15
N TYR A 28 7.73 -9.38 1.26
CA TYR A 28 6.96 -8.18 1.54
C TYR A 28 7.86 -6.99 1.90
N THR A 29 8.72 -7.16 2.91
CA THR A 29 9.60 -6.08 3.40
C THR A 29 10.98 -6.61 3.76
N ASP A 30 12.00 -6.22 3.01
CA ASP A 30 13.40 -6.53 3.24
C ASP A 30 14.24 -5.31 2.85
N LEU A 31 14.88 -4.69 3.83
CA LEU A 31 15.73 -3.50 3.61
C LEU A 31 16.94 -3.76 2.72
N LYS A 32 17.36 -5.01 2.59
CA LYS A 32 18.52 -5.41 1.78
C LYS A 32 18.13 -5.77 0.34
N LYS A 33 16.84 -5.91 0.06
CA LYS A 33 16.33 -6.30 -1.25
C LYS A 33 15.51 -5.17 -1.85
N ASP A 34 16.02 -4.58 -2.90
CA ASP A 34 15.36 -3.57 -3.71
C ASP A 34 14.26 -4.14 -4.64
N ASN A 35 13.82 -5.37 -4.38
CA ASN A 35 12.76 -6.07 -5.11
C ASN A 35 11.61 -6.55 -4.23
N SER A 36 11.57 -6.14 -2.94
CA SER A 36 10.44 -6.45 -2.05
C SER A 36 9.15 -5.75 -2.51
N PHE A 37 7.99 -6.27 -2.10
CA PHE A 37 6.70 -5.67 -2.44
C PHE A 37 6.61 -4.21 -2.00
N CYS A 38 7.02 -3.89 -0.77
CA CYS A 38 7.05 -2.51 -0.26
C CYS A 38 7.94 -1.60 -1.10
N TYR A 39 9.13 -2.08 -1.50
CA TYR A 39 10.03 -1.31 -2.36
C TYR A 39 9.43 -1.06 -3.75
N TRP A 40 8.78 -2.05 -4.34
CA TRP A 40 8.10 -1.87 -5.62
C TRP A 40 6.98 -0.82 -5.54
N ILE A 41 6.11 -0.93 -4.53
CA ILE A 41 4.97 -0.03 -4.37
C ILE A 41 5.43 1.42 -4.10
N GLU A 42 6.44 1.62 -3.25
CA GLU A 42 6.88 2.96 -2.86
C GLU A 42 7.89 3.58 -3.84
N ALA A 43 8.94 2.86 -4.17
CA ALA A 43 10.10 3.42 -4.88
C ALA A 43 10.10 3.08 -6.37
N LYS A 44 10.01 1.79 -6.72
CA LYS A 44 10.24 1.34 -8.10
C LYS A 44 9.12 1.79 -9.05
N THR A 45 7.88 1.88 -8.55
CA THR A 45 6.73 2.37 -9.31
C THR A 45 6.39 3.83 -9.02
N SER A 46 7.33 4.64 -8.53
CA SER A 46 7.10 6.06 -8.19
C SER A 46 6.66 6.90 -9.40
N GLU A 47 7.12 6.57 -10.61
CA GLU A 47 6.68 7.23 -11.85
C GLU A 47 5.19 6.95 -12.20
N LEU A 48 4.59 5.93 -11.58
CA LEU A 48 3.16 5.60 -11.68
C LEU A 48 2.33 6.23 -10.55
N GLY A 49 2.79 7.32 -9.97
CA GLY A 49 2.17 7.98 -8.83
C GLY A 49 2.95 7.71 -7.55
N SER A 50 3.61 8.75 -7.06
CA SER A 50 4.47 8.66 -5.89
C SER A 50 3.66 8.71 -4.60
N ILE A 51 3.97 7.78 -3.69
CA ILE A 51 3.55 7.81 -2.28
C ILE A 51 4.76 8.07 -1.37
N TRP A 52 5.84 8.58 -1.93
CA TRP A 52 7.06 8.90 -1.21
C TRP A 52 6.81 9.92 -0.12
N GLY A 53 7.45 9.71 1.03
CA GLY A 53 7.31 10.56 2.21
C GLY A 53 6.56 9.87 3.35
N GLY A 54 6.67 10.45 4.55
CA GLY A 54 6.21 9.81 5.77
C GLY A 54 7.13 8.69 6.23
N CYS A 55 6.70 7.98 7.27
CA CYS A 55 7.47 6.87 7.84
C CYS A 55 7.00 5.51 7.30
N SER A 56 7.80 4.48 7.51
CA SER A 56 7.48 3.09 7.15
C SER A 56 6.23 2.55 7.85
N TYR A 57 5.71 3.29 8.82
CA TYR A 57 4.45 2.98 9.51
C TYR A 57 3.29 2.67 8.55
N LYS A 58 3.21 3.37 7.39
CA LYS A 58 2.17 3.13 6.37
C LYS A 58 2.07 1.69 5.85
N PHE A 59 3.15 0.91 5.98
CA PHE A 59 3.21 -0.48 5.53
C PHE A 59 2.56 -1.48 6.49
N GLY A 60 2.21 -1.04 7.71
CA GLY A 60 1.61 -1.90 8.72
C GLY A 60 2.60 -2.83 9.42
N VAL A 61 3.44 -3.52 8.68
CA VAL A 61 4.61 -4.28 9.14
C VAL A 61 5.81 -3.81 8.34
N TYR A 62 6.95 -3.57 8.98
CA TYR A 62 8.16 -3.13 8.30
C TYR A 62 9.44 -3.54 9.04
N GLU A 63 10.50 -3.81 8.28
CA GLU A 63 11.85 -3.97 8.79
C GLU A 63 12.45 -2.59 9.09
N TYR A 64 13.25 -2.45 10.16
CA TYR A 64 13.89 -1.19 10.53
C TYR A 64 15.41 -1.32 10.67
N GLN A 65 16.14 -0.26 10.30
CA GLN A 65 17.59 -0.20 10.47
C GLN A 65 18.01 0.16 11.88
N LYS A 66 17.23 1.04 12.53
CA LYS A 66 17.44 1.45 13.92
C LYS A 66 16.15 1.21 14.67
N ARG A 67 16.25 0.51 15.79
CA ARG A 67 15.07 0.21 16.63
C ARG A 67 14.25 1.47 16.87
N PRO A 68 12.93 1.47 16.59
CA PRO A 68 12.08 2.60 16.89
C PRO A 68 12.21 2.98 18.37
N LYS A 69 12.18 4.27 18.68
CA LYS A 69 12.10 4.71 20.07
C LYS A 69 10.80 4.16 20.66
N ILE A 70 10.91 3.39 21.76
CA ILE A 70 9.86 2.55 22.36
C ILE A 70 8.64 3.31 22.92
N ASN A 71 8.52 4.61 22.69
CA ASN A 71 7.46 5.45 23.26
C ASN A 71 6.23 5.65 22.37
N ASP A 72 6.11 4.93 21.26
CA ASP A 72 4.90 5.01 20.43
C ASP A 72 4.00 3.79 20.72
N SER A 73 2.94 4.01 21.51
CA SER A 73 1.97 2.96 21.86
C SER A 73 1.25 2.34 20.66
N ARG A 74 1.37 2.95 19.47
CA ARG A 74 0.79 2.44 18.24
C ARG A 74 1.63 1.35 17.58
N VAL A 75 2.85 1.11 18.08
CA VAL A 75 3.84 0.21 17.45
C VAL A 75 4.33 -0.81 18.46
N ILE A 76 4.34 -2.07 18.05
CA ILE A 76 5.04 -3.18 18.70
C ILE A 76 6.28 -3.48 17.85
N SER A 77 7.39 -3.88 18.47
CA SER A 77 8.61 -4.25 17.74
C SER A 77 9.34 -5.41 18.43
N ASP A 78 9.95 -6.26 17.62
CA ASP A 78 10.96 -7.24 18.02
C ASP A 78 12.39 -6.74 17.73
N GLU A 79 13.33 -7.61 17.45
CA GLU A 79 14.72 -7.25 17.15
C GLU A 79 14.93 -6.71 15.72
N LYS A 80 14.02 -7.00 14.80
CA LYS A 80 14.19 -6.72 13.36
C LYS A 80 13.01 -5.96 12.75
N TYR A 81 11.79 -6.25 13.22
CA TYR A 81 10.54 -5.75 12.64
C TYR A 81 9.74 -4.92 13.63
N ALA A 82 8.90 -4.05 13.08
CA ALA A 82 7.88 -3.33 13.82
C ALA A 82 6.53 -3.44 13.08
N TRP A 83 5.42 -3.42 13.86
CA TRP A 83 4.06 -3.54 13.34
C TRP A 83 3.06 -2.75 14.17
N TYR A 84 1.86 -2.56 13.63
CA TYR A 84 0.81 -1.85 14.32
C TYR A 84 0.30 -2.60 15.55
N SER A 85 0.25 -1.93 16.70
CA SER A 85 -0.35 -2.48 17.93
C SER A 85 -1.85 -2.79 17.76
N LYS A 86 -2.55 -2.07 16.89
CA LYS A 86 -3.98 -2.28 16.58
C LYS A 86 -4.32 -3.65 16.00
N TYR A 87 -3.33 -4.39 15.51
CA TYR A 87 -3.55 -5.77 15.06
C TYR A 87 -3.75 -6.74 16.23
N HIS A 88 -3.40 -6.35 17.46
CA HIS A 88 -3.44 -7.20 18.64
C HIS A 88 -2.68 -8.52 18.46
N LYS A 89 -1.55 -8.48 17.78
CA LYS A 89 -0.69 -9.63 17.49
C LYS A 89 0.61 -9.56 18.27
N VAL A 90 1.04 -10.72 18.75
CA VAL A 90 2.25 -10.85 19.60
C VAL A 90 3.50 -11.02 18.76
N THR A 91 3.38 -11.70 17.61
CA THR A 91 4.51 -11.97 16.72
C THR A 91 4.39 -11.19 15.41
N VAL A 92 5.54 -10.89 14.81
CA VAL A 92 5.57 -10.25 13.48
C VAL A 92 4.90 -11.09 12.41
N GLN A 93 4.99 -12.42 12.49
CA GLN A 93 4.37 -13.30 11.49
C GLN A 93 2.85 -13.20 11.54
N GLU A 94 2.25 -13.21 12.74
CA GLU A 94 0.80 -13.03 12.89
C GLU A 94 0.33 -11.65 12.40
N ALA A 95 1.13 -10.60 12.68
CA ALA A 95 0.84 -9.25 12.19
C ALA A 95 0.95 -9.17 10.66
N TYR A 96 1.94 -9.86 10.08
CA TYR A 96 2.12 -9.93 8.65
C TYR A 96 0.97 -10.68 7.96
N ASP A 97 0.45 -11.74 8.55
CA ASP A 97 -0.70 -12.46 8.00
C ASP A 97 -1.93 -11.54 7.86
N VAL A 98 -2.16 -10.64 8.83
CA VAL A 98 -3.20 -9.59 8.73
C VAL A 98 -2.93 -8.65 7.55
N VAL A 99 -1.70 -8.19 7.39
CA VAL A 99 -1.29 -7.30 6.28
C VAL A 99 -1.44 -8.01 4.93
N ARG A 100 -0.98 -9.27 4.83
CA ARG A 100 -1.10 -10.05 3.60
C ARG A 100 -2.54 -10.27 3.18
N GLU A 101 -3.43 -10.59 4.11
CA GLU A 101 -4.87 -10.70 3.85
C GLU A 101 -5.47 -9.39 3.35
N ALA A 102 -5.09 -8.26 3.97
CA ALA A 102 -5.54 -6.93 3.53
C ALA A 102 -5.08 -6.64 2.08
N ILE A 103 -3.82 -6.93 1.74
CA ILE A 103 -3.29 -6.76 0.38
C ILE A 103 -4.07 -7.61 -0.64
N ILE A 104 -4.34 -8.87 -0.32
CA ILE A 104 -5.11 -9.78 -1.18
C ILE A 104 -6.52 -9.21 -1.41
N LYS A 105 -7.22 -8.78 -0.35
CA LYS A 105 -8.54 -8.17 -0.47
C LYS A 105 -8.51 -6.92 -1.35
N ILE A 106 -7.55 -6.01 -1.12
CA ILE A 106 -7.39 -4.80 -1.93
C ILE A 106 -7.20 -5.16 -3.41
N ALA A 107 -6.31 -6.10 -3.72
CA ALA A 107 -6.04 -6.51 -5.09
C ALA A 107 -7.28 -7.09 -5.78
N LEU A 108 -8.00 -8.00 -5.11
CA LEU A 108 -9.23 -8.62 -5.63
C LEU A 108 -10.37 -7.59 -5.79
N TYR A 109 -10.56 -6.72 -4.82
CA TYR A 109 -11.59 -5.66 -4.89
C TYR A 109 -11.27 -4.64 -5.98
N ALA A 110 -9.99 -4.28 -6.15
CA ALA A 110 -9.56 -3.38 -7.23
C ALA A 110 -9.86 -3.94 -8.62
N GLN A 111 -9.63 -5.24 -8.85
CA GLN A 111 -9.99 -5.91 -10.11
C GLN A 111 -11.51 -5.92 -10.37
N GLN A 112 -12.31 -5.88 -9.31
CA GLN A 112 -13.78 -5.90 -9.38
C GLN A 112 -14.42 -4.51 -9.35
N GLY A 113 -13.63 -3.43 -9.20
CA GLY A 113 -14.14 -2.07 -9.06
C GLY A 113 -14.88 -1.81 -7.73
N LYS A 114 -14.60 -2.59 -6.69
CA LYS A 114 -15.24 -2.48 -5.36
C LYS A 114 -14.52 -1.47 -4.49
N TRP A 115 -14.69 -0.18 -4.81
CA TRP A 115 -13.93 0.91 -4.17
C TRP A 115 -14.36 1.15 -2.72
N ASN A 116 -15.64 1.02 -2.41
CA ASN A 116 -16.16 1.19 -1.05
C ASN A 116 -15.59 0.14 -0.10
N GLU A 117 -15.51 -1.11 -0.55
CA GLU A 117 -14.93 -2.22 0.22
C GLU A 117 -13.42 -2.00 0.47
N ILE A 118 -12.71 -1.38 -0.48
CA ILE A 118 -11.30 -0.99 -0.27
C ILE A 118 -11.22 0.13 0.77
N GLU A 119 -12.13 1.11 0.76
CA GLU A 119 -12.10 2.21 1.72
C GLU A 119 -12.25 1.71 3.16
N GLU A 120 -13.07 0.71 3.40
CA GLU A 120 -13.27 0.09 4.72
C GLU A 120 -12.03 -0.64 5.26
N ILE A 121 -11.05 -0.99 4.40
CA ILE A 121 -9.81 -1.63 4.83
C ILE A 121 -8.95 -0.61 5.59
N SER A 122 -8.76 -0.83 6.89
CA SER A 122 -8.04 0.09 7.79
C SER A 122 -6.67 -0.44 8.25
N GLU A 123 -6.29 -1.63 7.83
CA GLU A 123 -5.06 -2.32 8.25
C GLU A 123 -3.79 -1.61 7.75
N LEU A 124 -3.88 -0.95 6.59
CA LEU A 124 -2.76 -0.27 5.95
C LEU A 124 -2.91 1.26 5.96
N GLY A 125 -1.82 1.98 5.78
CA GLY A 125 -1.87 3.44 5.60
C GLY A 125 -2.63 3.82 4.32
N HIS A 126 -3.37 4.92 4.35
CA HIS A 126 -4.28 5.33 3.27
C HIS A 126 -3.59 5.38 1.89
N SER A 127 -2.50 6.13 1.75
CA SER A 127 -1.81 6.25 0.46
C SER A 127 -1.23 4.92 -0.04
N TYR A 128 -0.80 4.04 0.88
CA TYR A 128 -0.28 2.73 0.53
C TYR A 128 -1.39 1.80 0.05
N LYS A 129 -2.53 1.77 0.77
CA LYS A 129 -3.75 1.07 0.38
C LYS A 129 -4.18 1.42 -1.05
N TRP A 130 -4.34 2.70 -1.34
CA TRP A 130 -4.81 3.16 -2.64
C TRP A 130 -3.77 3.00 -3.75
N LYS A 131 -2.46 3.05 -3.42
CA LYS A 131 -1.42 2.71 -4.40
C LYS A 131 -1.49 1.23 -4.79
N ILE A 132 -1.71 0.33 -3.84
CA ILE A 132 -1.93 -1.10 -4.14
C ILE A 132 -3.18 -1.26 -5.01
N ALA A 133 -4.29 -0.63 -4.65
CA ALA A 133 -5.51 -0.67 -5.44
C ALA A 133 -5.28 -0.19 -6.88
N PHE A 134 -4.57 0.91 -7.08
CA PHE A 134 -4.19 1.39 -8.40
C PHE A 134 -3.39 0.34 -9.19
N MET A 135 -2.41 -0.29 -8.57
CA MET A 135 -1.57 -1.29 -9.23
C MET A 135 -2.34 -2.55 -9.68
N TYR A 136 -3.50 -2.84 -9.10
CA TYR A 136 -4.33 -4.00 -9.46
C TYR A 136 -5.66 -3.64 -10.14
N SER A 137 -5.92 -2.35 -10.39
CA SER A 137 -7.21 -1.89 -10.93
C SER A 137 -7.35 -1.96 -12.45
N SER A 138 -6.36 -2.51 -13.16
CA SER A 138 -6.37 -2.52 -14.64
C SER A 138 -6.58 -1.13 -15.25
N GLU A 139 -5.88 -0.13 -14.72
CA GLU A 139 -5.93 1.28 -15.16
C GLU A 139 -7.29 1.99 -14.90
N LEU A 140 -8.16 1.43 -14.06
CA LEU A 140 -9.45 2.06 -13.71
C LEU A 140 -9.32 3.21 -12.71
N LEU A 141 -8.18 3.34 -12.03
CA LEU A 141 -7.92 4.40 -11.06
C LEU A 141 -6.88 5.40 -11.57
N VAL A 142 -7.03 6.65 -11.14
CA VAL A 142 -6.02 7.69 -11.35
C VAL A 142 -5.06 7.68 -10.15
N PRO A 143 -3.72 7.67 -10.37
CA PRO A 143 -2.73 7.58 -9.28
C PRO A 143 -2.51 8.93 -8.59
N ILE A 144 -3.56 9.55 -8.11
CA ILE A 144 -3.57 10.80 -7.34
C ILE A 144 -4.01 10.48 -5.91
N TYR A 145 -3.11 10.67 -4.93
CA TYR A 145 -3.32 10.27 -3.53
C TYR A 145 -3.51 11.47 -2.59
N LYS A 146 -3.47 12.70 -3.13
CA LYS A 146 -3.72 13.92 -2.37
C LYS A 146 -5.16 14.36 -2.59
N LYS A 147 -5.93 14.42 -1.51
CA LYS A 147 -7.35 14.80 -1.54
C LYS A 147 -7.58 16.14 -2.24
N GLU A 148 -6.77 17.16 -1.92
CA GLU A 148 -6.88 18.50 -2.50
C GLU A 148 -6.71 18.50 -4.02
N MET A 149 -5.82 17.64 -4.54
CA MET A 149 -5.62 17.49 -5.99
C MET A 149 -6.80 16.81 -6.68
N LEU A 150 -7.39 15.81 -6.02
CA LEU A 150 -8.61 15.16 -6.52
C LEU A 150 -9.80 16.10 -6.54
N GLU A 151 -9.97 16.91 -5.50
CA GLU A 151 -11.00 17.94 -5.41
C GLU A 151 -10.87 18.98 -6.53
N GLN A 152 -9.65 19.50 -6.76
CA GLN A 152 -9.37 20.44 -7.85
C GLN A 152 -9.66 19.82 -9.22
N LEU A 153 -9.26 18.57 -9.43
CA LEU A 153 -9.52 17.85 -10.68
C LEU A 153 -11.03 17.66 -10.91
N ALA A 154 -11.76 17.28 -9.88
CA ALA A 154 -13.20 17.08 -9.93
C ALA A 154 -13.93 18.39 -10.24
N LEU A 155 -13.56 19.51 -9.62
CA LEU A 155 -14.08 20.85 -9.93
C LEU A 155 -13.78 21.24 -11.39
N HIS A 156 -12.58 20.94 -11.90
CA HIS A 156 -12.21 21.22 -13.29
C HIS A 156 -13.12 20.48 -14.29
N PHE A 157 -13.58 19.28 -13.94
CA PHE A 157 -14.53 18.49 -14.72
C PHE A 157 -16.00 18.80 -14.40
N GLY A 158 -16.30 19.89 -13.70
CA GLY A 158 -17.65 20.35 -13.42
C GLY A 158 -18.42 19.52 -12.40
N MET A 159 -17.73 18.83 -11.51
CA MET A 159 -18.37 18.11 -10.41
C MET A 159 -18.72 19.07 -9.28
N ASP A 160 -20.00 19.26 -9.01
CA ASP A 160 -20.45 20.00 -7.83
C ASP A 160 -20.12 19.22 -6.55
N ASN A 161 -19.50 19.88 -5.57
CA ASN A 161 -19.16 19.34 -4.27
C ASN A 161 -18.32 18.04 -4.31
N PRO A 162 -17.09 18.09 -4.85
CA PRO A 162 -16.22 16.90 -4.97
C PRO A 162 -15.86 16.28 -3.63
N ALA A 163 -15.84 17.03 -2.53
CA ALA A 163 -15.54 16.55 -1.19
C ALA A 163 -16.49 15.44 -0.71
N ALA A 164 -17.72 15.41 -1.19
CA ALA A 164 -18.72 14.39 -0.84
C ALA A 164 -18.53 13.05 -1.60
N LYS A 165 -17.64 13.03 -2.61
CA LYS A 165 -17.43 11.87 -3.49
C LYS A 165 -16.02 11.29 -3.43
N THR A 166 -15.13 11.90 -2.63
CA THR A 166 -13.73 11.47 -2.43
C THR A 166 -13.50 10.74 -1.10
N MET A 167 -14.58 10.31 -0.46
CA MET A 167 -14.53 9.43 0.71
C MET A 167 -14.70 7.99 0.29
#